data_da0c41a9075739ad5a49044ab8a1837b
#
_entry.id   da0c41a9075739ad5a49044ab8a1837b
#
_cell.length_a   1.000
_cell.length_b   1.000
_cell.length_c   1.000
_cell.angle_alpha   90.00
_cell.angle_beta   90.00
_cell.angle_gamma   90.00
#
_symmetry.space_group_name_H-M   'P 1'
#
loop_
_entity.id
_entity.type
_entity.pdbx_description
1 polymer ?
#
loop_
_entity_poly.entity_id
_entity_poly.type
_entity_poly.pdbx_seq_one_letter_code
_entity_poly.pdbx_strand_id
1 'polypeptide(L)'
;MLTKNERNSIKALRHRENRRAEKLMVVEGNKGVEELLNSGFETLRIYAASGFEISVIKVLAEKKEVVIIDVSSKDMQIMSSLKSAPGVLAVGKIKEIDASVVVEKMKNKDNNGIGTILILDDLSDPGNVGTLIRTANWFGLSGVICSPKTVDVWNSKTIQSSMGSVFKIPICIADPVEVLKEFKLKTVSLDSNGENLYHSDFSPEALVIGSESHGVSADLAKACNTSWAIPGSGITESLNAAIAGAIVTAELARRSSIKEI
;
A
#
# COMPACT_ATOMS: atom_id res chain seq x y z
N MET A 1 -17.13 -27.02 -5.26
CA MET A 1 -17.33 -27.23 -3.81
C MET A 1 -15.97 -27.02 -3.13
N LEU A 2 -15.93 -26.30 -1.99
CA LEU A 2 -14.69 -26.05 -1.22
C LEU A 2 -14.18 -27.35 -0.58
N THR A 3 -12.91 -27.70 -0.84
CA THR A 3 -12.25 -28.82 -0.18
C THR A 3 -11.58 -28.41 1.14
N LYS A 4 -11.35 -29.39 2.04
CA LYS A 4 -10.60 -29.13 3.30
C LYS A 4 -9.18 -28.61 3.04
N ASN A 5 -8.52 -29.14 2.02
CA ASN A 5 -7.16 -28.72 1.64
C ASN A 5 -7.14 -27.27 1.13
N GLU A 6 -8.05 -26.93 0.23
CA GLU A 6 -8.18 -25.56 -0.30
C GLU A 6 -8.48 -24.54 0.81
N ARG A 7 -9.42 -24.85 1.72
CA ARG A 7 -9.68 -24.01 2.89
C ARG A 7 -8.43 -23.78 3.75
N ASN A 8 -7.66 -24.84 4.01
CA ASN A 8 -6.44 -24.74 4.80
C ASN A 8 -5.33 -23.96 4.08
N SER A 9 -5.21 -24.09 2.76
CA SER A 9 -4.27 -23.29 1.95
C SER A 9 -4.62 -21.81 2.02
N ILE A 10 -5.90 -21.44 1.89
CA ILE A 10 -6.34 -20.04 2.03
C ILE A 10 -6.04 -19.51 3.43
N LYS A 11 -6.35 -20.30 4.47
CA LYS A 11 -6.01 -19.94 5.86
C LYS A 11 -4.51 -19.72 6.04
N ALA A 12 -3.67 -20.50 5.39
CA ALA A 12 -2.22 -20.39 5.48
C ALA A 12 -1.68 -19.06 4.91
N LEU A 13 -2.39 -18.43 3.97
CA LEU A 13 -2.05 -17.12 3.42
C LEU A 13 -2.13 -15.97 4.43
N ARG A 14 -2.58 -16.20 5.66
CA ARG A 14 -2.45 -15.24 6.76
C ARG A 14 -0.98 -14.96 7.11
N HIS A 15 -0.09 -15.93 6.86
CA HIS A 15 1.34 -15.82 7.14
C HIS A 15 2.08 -15.24 5.92
N ARG A 16 2.96 -14.26 6.16
CA ARG A 16 3.76 -13.58 5.13
C ARG A 16 4.56 -14.57 4.27
N GLU A 17 5.14 -15.57 4.90
CA GLU A 17 5.98 -16.59 4.26
C GLU A 17 5.21 -17.36 3.18
N ASN A 18 3.97 -17.78 3.51
CA ASN A 18 3.12 -18.50 2.57
C ASN A 18 2.67 -17.60 1.42
N ARG A 19 2.31 -16.33 1.68
CA ARG A 19 1.99 -15.38 0.61
C ARG A 19 3.14 -15.17 -0.36
N ARG A 20 4.37 -15.07 0.17
CA ARG A 20 5.59 -14.94 -0.65
C ARG A 20 5.89 -16.20 -1.45
N ALA A 21 5.80 -17.38 -0.83
CA ALA A 21 6.06 -18.65 -1.48
C ALA A 21 5.07 -18.94 -2.61
N GLU A 22 3.77 -18.71 -2.35
CA GLU A 22 2.69 -18.98 -3.30
C GLU A 22 2.45 -17.80 -4.27
N LYS A 23 2.99 -16.61 -3.97
CA LYS A 23 2.69 -15.34 -4.65
C LYS A 23 1.18 -15.03 -4.69
N LEU A 24 0.48 -15.34 -3.60
CA LEU A 24 -0.96 -15.17 -3.44
C LEU A 24 -1.30 -14.26 -2.28
N MET A 25 -2.42 -13.54 -2.42
CA MET A 25 -3.00 -12.72 -1.35
C MET A 25 -4.47 -13.05 -1.16
N VAL A 26 -4.97 -12.75 0.04
CA VAL A 26 -6.41 -12.83 0.36
C VAL A 26 -6.95 -11.41 0.51
N VAL A 27 -8.00 -11.12 -0.23
CA VAL A 27 -8.73 -9.85 -0.20
C VAL A 27 -10.10 -10.09 0.39
N GLU A 28 -10.45 -9.36 1.45
CA GLU A 28 -11.64 -9.60 2.24
C GLU A 28 -12.63 -8.42 2.16
N GLY A 29 -13.91 -8.74 2.06
CA GLY A 29 -15.03 -7.78 2.04
C GLY A 29 -15.38 -7.25 0.65
N ASN A 30 -16.66 -6.83 0.48
CA ASN A 30 -17.21 -6.41 -0.82
C ASN A 30 -16.32 -5.36 -1.50
N LYS A 31 -15.99 -4.27 -0.81
CA LYS A 31 -15.20 -3.18 -1.39
C LYS A 31 -13.82 -3.64 -1.86
N GLY A 32 -13.12 -4.46 -1.04
CA GLY A 32 -11.80 -4.99 -1.41
C GLY A 32 -11.86 -5.89 -2.64
N VAL A 33 -12.83 -6.80 -2.69
CA VAL A 33 -13.03 -7.73 -3.81
C VAL A 33 -13.44 -7.00 -5.09
N GLU A 34 -14.31 -5.99 -5.00
CA GLU A 34 -14.68 -5.13 -6.14
C GLU A 34 -13.46 -4.39 -6.70
N GLU A 35 -12.63 -3.80 -5.83
CA GLU A 35 -11.44 -3.07 -6.24
C GLU A 35 -10.39 -4.01 -6.89
N LEU A 36 -10.23 -5.23 -6.35
CA LEU A 36 -9.38 -6.25 -6.97
C LEU A 36 -9.89 -6.62 -8.37
N LEU A 37 -11.18 -6.90 -8.52
CA LEU A 37 -11.79 -7.26 -9.81
C LEU A 37 -11.70 -6.12 -10.85
N ASN A 38 -11.79 -4.87 -10.40
CA ASN A 38 -11.64 -3.69 -11.28
C ASN A 38 -10.19 -3.32 -11.58
N SER A 39 -9.21 -4.03 -10.99
CA SER A 39 -7.79 -3.77 -11.17
C SER A 39 -7.17 -4.60 -12.30
N GLY A 40 -5.86 -4.37 -12.55
CA GLY A 40 -5.04 -5.21 -13.42
C GLY A 40 -4.44 -6.45 -12.73
N PHE A 41 -4.88 -6.79 -11.52
CA PHE A 41 -4.44 -7.98 -10.80
C PHE A 41 -5.29 -9.21 -11.21
N GLU A 42 -4.65 -10.37 -11.27
CA GLU A 42 -5.33 -11.63 -11.55
C GLU A 42 -6.09 -12.10 -10.29
N THR A 43 -7.40 -12.26 -10.42
CA THR A 43 -8.26 -12.88 -9.40
C THR A 43 -8.45 -14.34 -9.75
N LEU A 44 -8.00 -15.24 -8.88
CA LEU A 44 -8.06 -16.68 -9.13
C LEU A 44 -9.42 -17.28 -8.80
N ARG A 45 -10.02 -16.85 -7.67
CA ARG A 45 -11.23 -17.42 -7.14
C ARG A 45 -11.88 -16.51 -6.10
N ILE A 46 -13.20 -16.54 -6.03
CA ILE A 46 -13.99 -15.81 -5.04
C ILE A 46 -14.77 -16.82 -4.21
N TYR A 47 -14.89 -16.57 -2.91
CA TYR A 47 -15.66 -17.35 -1.96
C TYR A 47 -16.69 -16.45 -1.32
N ALA A 48 -17.97 -16.87 -1.34
CA ALA A 48 -19.07 -16.12 -0.76
C ALA A 48 -19.81 -16.99 0.26
N ALA A 49 -20.13 -16.43 1.41
CA ALA A 49 -20.98 -17.09 2.39
C ALA A 49 -22.41 -17.17 1.85
N SER A 50 -23.06 -18.35 2.03
CA SER A 50 -24.42 -18.56 1.57
C SER A 50 -25.36 -17.47 2.08
N GLY A 51 -26.14 -16.87 1.18
CA GLY A 51 -27.07 -15.77 1.48
C GLY A 51 -26.43 -14.39 1.66
N PHE A 52 -25.12 -14.24 1.48
CA PHE A 52 -24.47 -12.93 1.52
C PHE A 52 -24.67 -12.17 0.20
N GLU A 53 -24.95 -10.86 0.29
CA GLU A 53 -25.22 -10.02 -0.88
C GLU A 53 -23.93 -9.66 -1.62
N ILE A 54 -23.83 -10.11 -2.89
CA ILE A 54 -22.65 -9.92 -3.76
C ILE A 54 -23.05 -9.59 -5.22
N SER A 55 -24.18 -8.93 -5.46
CA SER A 55 -24.70 -8.67 -6.81
C SER A 55 -23.68 -7.97 -7.71
N VAL A 56 -23.00 -6.94 -7.22
CA VAL A 56 -21.95 -6.22 -7.97
C VAL A 56 -20.78 -7.14 -8.28
N ILE A 57 -20.33 -7.92 -7.29
CA ILE A 57 -19.21 -8.86 -7.45
C ILE A 57 -19.56 -9.94 -8.50
N LYS A 58 -20.79 -10.45 -8.53
CA LYS A 58 -21.23 -11.42 -9.55
C LYS A 58 -21.06 -10.89 -10.95
N VAL A 59 -21.54 -9.67 -11.21
CA VAL A 59 -21.41 -9.01 -12.52
C VAL A 59 -19.95 -8.82 -12.92
N LEU A 60 -19.11 -8.41 -11.98
CA LEU A 60 -17.67 -8.21 -12.23
C LEU A 60 -16.95 -9.55 -12.45
N ALA A 61 -17.29 -10.57 -11.66
CA ALA A 61 -16.71 -11.90 -11.77
C ALA A 61 -17.04 -12.58 -13.12
N GLU A 62 -18.31 -12.45 -13.58
CA GLU A 62 -18.72 -12.93 -14.91
C GLU A 62 -17.91 -12.27 -16.04
N LYS A 63 -17.73 -10.94 -16.00
CA LYS A 63 -16.92 -10.22 -16.99
C LYS A 63 -15.44 -10.64 -17.01
N LYS A 64 -14.93 -11.14 -15.91
CA LYS A 64 -13.54 -11.57 -15.73
C LYS A 64 -13.37 -13.09 -15.79
N GLU A 65 -14.45 -13.83 -16.01
CA GLU A 65 -14.50 -15.30 -16.01
C GLU A 65 -13.95 -15.93 -14.70
N VAL A 66 -14.21 -15.24 -13.57
CA VAL A 66 -13.76 -15.68 -12.23
C VAL A 66 -14.85 -16.51 -11.57
N VAL A 67 -14.48 -17.70 -11.10
CA VAL A 67 -15.41 -18.61 -10.42
C VAL A 67 -15.72 -18.13 -9.01
N ILE A 68 -17.03 -18.10 -8.66
CA ILE A 68 -17.52 -17.87 -7.30
C ILE A 68 -17.91 -19.21 -6.69
N ILE A 69 -17.42 -19.49 -5.49
CA ILE A 69 -17.73 -20.70 -4.72
C ILE A 69 -18.56 -20.31 -3.50
N ASP A 70 -19.77 -20.89 -3.39
CA ASP A 70 -20.56 -20.77 -2.18
C ASP A 70 -19.94 -21.60 -1.04
N VAL A 71 -19.81 -20.99 0.12
CA VAL A 71 -19.22 -21.59 1.30
C VAL A 71 -20.10 -21.39 2.54
N SER A 72 -19.97 -22.28 3.53
CA SER A 72 -20.64 -22.09 4.82
C SER A 72 -20.03 -20.89 5.58
N SER A 73 -20.85 -20.24 6.44
CA SER A 73 -20.34 -19.17 7.33
C SER A 73 -19.20 -19.67 8.23
N LYS A 74 -19.21 -20.95 8.60
CA LYS A 74 -18.11 -21.57 9.36
C LYS A 74 -16.82 -21.65 8.55
N ASP A 75 -16.88 -22.07 7.30
CA ASP A 75 -15.70 -22.12 6.43
C ASP A 75 -15.17 -20.72 6.11
N MET A 76 -16.06 -19.76 5.86
CA MET A 76 -15.71 -18.36 5.69
C MET A 76 -14.94 -17.82 6.90
N GLN A 77 -15.41 -18.08 8.13
CA GLN A 77 -14.73 -17.66 9.36
C GLN A 77 -13.37 -18.33 9.53
N ILE A 78 -13.19 -19.57 9.07
CA ILE A 78 -11.90 -20.26 9.10
C ILE A 78 -10.91 -19.65 8.12
N MET A 79 -11.37 -19.24 6.94
CA MET A 79 -10.51 -18.63 5.90
C MET A 79 -10.18 -17.17 6.19
N SER A 80 -11.10 -16.41 6.77
CA SER A 80 -10.93 -14.99 7.09
C SER A 80 -9.87 -14.74 8.16
N SER A 81 -9.08 -13.68 8.00
CA SER A 81 -8.14 -13.17 9.01
C SER A 81 -8.81 -12.24 10.03
N LEU A 82 -10.04 -11.83 9.77
CA LEU A 82 -10.79 -10.89 10.61
C LEU A 82 -11.51 -11.61 11.76
N LYS A 83 -11.75 -10.88 12.87
CA LYS A 83 -12.53 -11.41 14.01
C LYS A 83 -13.94 -11.81 13.60
N SER A 84 -14.55 -11.04 12.71
CA SER A 84 -15.85 -11.32 12.09
C SER A 84 -15.65 -11.40 10.59
N ALA A 85 -15.92 -12.55 10.01
CA ALA A 85 -15.74 -12.77 8.58
C ALA A 85 -16.69 -11.87 7.76
N PRO A 86 -16.21 -11.23 6.68
CA PRO A 86 -16.95 -10.20 5.95
C PRO A 86 -17.95 -10.77 4.91
N GLY A 87 -18.22 -12.06 4.93
CA GLY A 87 -19.16 -12.73 4.03
C GLY A 87 -18.64 -13.00 2.62
N VAL A 88 -17.60 -12.31 2.16
CA VAL A 88 -16.93 -12.57 0.88
C VAL A 88 -15.44 -12.37 1.00
N LEU A 89 -14.67 -13.21 0.32
CA LEU A 89 -13.24 -13.05 0.13
C LEU A 89 -12.82 -13.52 -1.28
N ALA A 90 -11.70 -13.01 -1.77
CA ALA A 90 -11.09 -13.44 -3.02
C ALA A 90 -9.62 -13.81 -2.78
N VAL A 91 -9.12 -14.74 -3.59
CA VAL A 91 -7.70 -15.04 -3.73
C VAL A 91 -7.20 -14.43 -5.02
N GLY A 92 -6.20 -13.57 -4.92
CA GLY A 92 -5.55 -12.92 -6.06
C GLY A 92 -4.07 -13.22 -6.11
N LYS A 93 -3.45 -13.08 -7.30
CA LYS A 93 -2.01 -13.18 -7.47
C LYS A 93 -1.32 -11.87 -7.08
N ILE A 94 -0.23 -11.98 -6.35
CA ILE A 94 0.67 -10.86 -6.08
C ILE A 94 1.44 -10.53 -7.36
N LYS A 95 1.45 -9.25 -7.72
CA LYS A 95 2.26 -8.74 -8.82
C LYS A 95 3.51 -8.09 -8.25
N GLU A 96 4.65 -8.74 -8.45
CA GLU A 96 5.95 -8.16 -8.12
C GLU A 96 6.39 -7.24 -9.26
N ILE A 97 6.90 -6.07 -8.92
CA ILE A 97 7.45 -5.10 -9.86
C ILE A 97 8.80 -4.60 -9.36
N ASP A 98 9.68 -4.23 -10.28
CA ASP A 98 10.97 -3.64 -9.97
C ASP A 98 10.86 -2.15 -9.65
N ALA A 99 11.84 -1.62 -8.92
CA ALA A 99 11.92 -0.19 -8.60
C ALA A 99 11.98 0.69 -9.87
N SER A 100 12.60 0.20 -10.94
CA SER A 100 12.64 0.86 -12.25
C SER A 100 11.26 1.24 -12.77
N VAL A 101 10.26 0.37 -12.62
CA VAL A 101 8.87 0.64 -13.05
C VAL A 101 8.28 1.83 -12.31
N VAL A 102 8.55 1.94 -11.00
CA VAL A 102 8.10 3.07 -10.18
C VAL A 102 8.80 4.35 -10.58
N VAL A 103 10.11 4.28 -10.80
CA VAL A 103 10.94 5.43 -11.20
C VAL A 103 10.61 5.91 -12.62
N GLU A 104 10.40 5.00 -13.56
CA GLU A 104 9.99 5.35 -14.93
C GLU A 104 8.64 6.06 -14.94
N LYS A 105 7.66 5.56 -14.17
CA LYS A 105 6.36 6.23 -14.04
C LYS A 105 6.50 7.64 -13.47
N MET A 106 7.41 7.85 -12.51
CA MET A 106 7.70 9.17 -11.96
C MET A 106 8.28 10.12 -13.04
N LYS A 107 9.25 9.63 -13.83
CA LYS A 107 9.92 10.43 -14.87
C LYS A 107 8.99 10.79 -16.02
N ASN A 108 8.11 9.89 -16.40
CA ASN A 108 7.18 10.08 -17.53
C ASN A 108 6.07 11.09 -17.25
N LYS A 109 5.92 11.59 -16.01
CA LYS A 109 4.96 12.62 -15.59
C LYS A 109 3.62 12.51 -16.34
N ASP A 110 3.03 11.31 -16.32
CA ASP A 110 1.70 11.13 -16.92
C ASP A 110 0.72 12.08 -16.22
N ASN A 111 0.42 13.09 -16.89
CA ASN A 111 -0.50 14.24 -16.86
C ASN A 111 -1.27 14.63 -15.59
N ASN A 112 -1.28 13.84 -14.49
CA ASN A 112 -2.02 14.17 -13.26
C ASN A 112 -1.25 13.85 -11.96
N GLY A 113 0.02 13.46 -12.02
CA GLY A 113 0.82 13.09 -10.86
C GLY A 113 1.78 14.20 -10.41
N ILE A 114 2.11 14.22 -9.11
CA ILE A 114 3.07 15.18 -8.54
C ILE A 114 4.55 14.82 -8.81
N GLY A 115 4.80 13.70 -9.50
CA GLY A 115 6.14 13.30 -9.89
C GLY A 115 7.04 12.93 -8.70
N THR A 116 6.46 12.42 -7.61
CA THR A 116 7.17 12.03 -6.39
C THR A 116 6.85 10.57 -6.04
N ILE A 117 7.83 9.84 -5.56
CA ILE A 117 7.71 8.47 -5.05
C ILE A 117 7.62 8.51 -3.52
N LEU A 118 6.77 7.68 -2.92
CA LEU A 118 6.75 7.47 -1.48
C LEU A 118 7.65 6.28 -1.12
N ILE A 119 8.58 6.48 -0.19
CA ILE A 119 9.43 5.42 0.36
C ILE A 119 9.04 5.18 1.81
N LEU A 120 8.73 3.92 2.14
CA LEU A 120 8.36 3.49 3.48
C LEU A 120 9.48 2.65 4.07
N ASP A 121 10.12 3.17 5.13
CA ASP A 121 11.28 2.56 5.77
C ASP A 121 10.92 1.95 7.11
N ASP A 122 10.89 0.62 7.16
CA ASP A 122 10.70 -0.20 8.36
C ASP A 122 9.41 0.08 9.14
N LEU A 123 8.33 0.57 8.48
CA LEU A 123 7.04 0.74 9.12
C LEU A 123 6.44 -0.62 9.52
N SER A 124 6.00 -0.75 10.75
CA SER A 124 5.51 -2.00 11.32
C SER A 124 3.98 -2.11 11.39
N ASP A 125 3.25 -0.98 11.45
CA ASP A 125 1.79 -1.00 11.52
C ASP A 125 1.13 -1.08 10.13
N PRO A 126 0.37 -2.15 9.85
CA PRO A 126 -0.30 -2.32 8.56
C PRO A 126 -1.40 -1.28 8.30
N GLY A 127 -1.94 -0.65 9.34
CA GLY A 127 -2.90 0.44 9.23
C GLY A 127 -2.24 1.70 8.67
N ASN A 128 -1.07 2.05 9.21
CA ASN A 128 -0.27 3.19 8.73
C ASN A 128 0.18 2.99 7.28
N VAL A 129 0.71 1.81 6.96
CA VAL A 129 1.15 1.50 5.60
C VAL A 129 -0.02 1.57 4.61
N GLY A 130 -1.16 0.97 4.92
CA GLY A 130 -2.35 1.04 4.06
C GLY A 130 -2.87 2.47 3.89
N THR A 131 -2.88 3.26 4.96
CA THR A 131 -3.29 4.68 4.92
C THR A 131 -2.34 5.50 4.06
N LEU A 132 -1.03 5.28 4.17
CA LEU A 132 -0.02 5.96 3.36
C LEU A 132 -0.13 5.60 1.87
N ILE A 133 -0.37 4.34 1.54
CA ILE A 133 -0.63 3.90 0.16
C ILE A 133 -1.89 4.59 -0.40
N ARG A 134 -2.95 4.69 0.41
CA ARG A 134 -4.18 5.41 0.02
C ARG A 134 -3.92 6.89 -0.19
N THR A 135 -3.17 7.53 0.70
CA THR A 135 -2.77 8.94 0.60
C THR A 135 -1.94 9.17 -0.66
N ALA A 136 -0.95 8.31 -0.93
CA ALA A 136 -0.12 8.38 -2.13
C ALA A 136 -0.96 8.28 -3.42
N ASN A 137 -1.90 7.34 -3.47
CA ASN A 137 -2.82 7.20 -4.61
C ASN A 137 -3.76 8.40 -4.76
N TRP A 138 -4.28 8.94 -3.64
CA TRP A 138 -5.19 10.09 -3.64
C TRP A 138 -4.54 11.35 -4.21
N PHE A 139 -3.32 11.64 -3.79
CA PHE A 139 -2.58 12.83 -4.24
C PHE A 139 -1.77 12.59 -5.53
N GLY A 140 -1.87 11.43 -6.17
CA GLY A 140 -1.22 11.16 -7.44
C GLY A 140 0.30 11.00 -7.36
N LEU A 141 0.82 10.41 -6.28
CA LEU A 141 2.22 9.99 -6.24
C LEU A 141 2.46 8.89 -7.29
N SER A 142 3.67 8.85 -7.82
CA SER A 142 4.00 7.94 -8.94
C SER A 142 4.05 6.48 -8.53
N GLY A 143 4.34 6.20 -7.26
CA GLY A 143 4.40 4.85 -6.72
C GLY A 143 4.89 4.82 -5.27
N VAL A 144 4.97 3.61 -4.72
CA VAL A 144 5.44 3.36 -3.36
C VAL A 144 6.57 2.33 -3.39
N ILE A 145 7.67 2.62 -2.68
CA ILE A 145 8.75 1.67 -2.44
C ILE A 145 8.77 1.34 -0.95
N CYS A 146 8.65 0.08 -0.61
CA CYS A 146 8.70 -0.40 0.76
C CYS A 146 10.03 -1.09 1.03
N SER A 147 10.69 -0.77 2.15
CA SER A 147 11.86 -1.54 2.59
C SER A 147 11.48 -2.99 2.86
N PRO A 148 12.42 -3.95 2.78
CA PRO A 148 12.16 -5.36 3.05
C PRO A 148 11.62 -5.65 4.46
N LYS A 149 11.90 -4.75 5.43
CA LYS A 149 11.44 -4.86 6.82
C LYS A 149 10.08 -4.19 7.05
N THR A 150 9.62 -3.35 6.14
CA THR A 150 8.25 -2.81 6.19
C THR A 150 7.24 -3.96 6.24
N VAL A 151 6.17 -3.79 7.01
CA VAL A 151 5.09 -4.76 7.08
C VAL A 151 4.58 -5.11 5.69
N ASP A 152 4.21 -6.36 5.50
CA ASP A 152 3.79 -6.86 4.20
C ASP A 152 2.56 -6.12 3.65
N VAL A 153 2.73 -5.47 2.51
CA VAL A 153 1.67 -4.69 1.83
C VAL A 153 0.49 -5.57 1.39
N TRP A 154 0.74 -6.87 1.19
CA TRP A 154 -0.28 -7.86 0.82
C TRP A 154 -0.97 -8.50 2.03
N ASN A 155 -0.71 -8.02 3.23
CA ASN A 155 -1.44 -8.38 4.44
C ASN A 155 -2.89 -7.87 4.34
N SER A 156 -3.87 -8.70 4.73
CA SER A 156 -5.30 -8.34 4.67
C SER A 156 -5.62 -7.01 5.36
N LYS A 157 -4.95 -6.69 6.48
CA LYS A 157 -5.16 -5.42 7.19
C LYS A 157 -4.62 -4.23 6.40
N THR A 158 -3.46 -4.37 5.74
CA THR A 158 -2.90 -3.32 4.85
C THR A 158 -3.81 -3.09 3.64
N ILE A 159 -4.24 -4.16 2.98
CA ILE A 159 -5.19 -4.10 1.86
C ILE A 159 -6.48 -3.39 2.28
N GLN A 160 -7.05 -3.77 3.43
CA GLN A 160 -8.27 -3.17 3.97
C GLN A 160 -8.08 -1.67 4.26
N SER A 161 -6.99 -1.29 4.93
CA SER A 161 -6.69 0.11 5.29
C SER A 161 -6.44 0.98 4.06
N SER A 162 -5.90 0.39 2.98
CA SER A 162 -5.68 1.10 1.71
C SER A 162 -6.97 1.36 0.92
N MET A 163 -8.10 0.76 1.32
CA MET A 163 -9.39 0.85 0.61
C MET A 163 -9.26 0.53 -0.90
N GLY A 164 -8.42 -0.46 -1.24
CA GLY A 164 -8.17 -0.88 -2.63
C GLY A 164 -7.11 -0.06 -3.38
N SER A 165 -6.56 1.00 -2.79
CA SER A 165 -5.50 1.80 -3.42
C SER A 165 -4.24 0.97 -3.72
N VAL A 166 -3.99 -0.09 -2.95
CA VAL A 166 -2.90 -1.04 -3.18
C VAL A 166 -2.93 -1.68 -4.58
N PHE A 167 -4.10 -1.73 -5.21
CA PHE A 167 -4.28 -2.26 -6.57
C PHE A 167 -4.17 -1.21 -7.68
N LYS A 168 -4.05 0.08 -7.33
CA LYS A 168 -4.12 1.21 -8.27
C LYS A 168 -2.79 1.93 -8.46
N ILE A 169 -1.89 1.85 -7.48
CA ILE A 169 -0.59 2.49 -7.50
C ILE A 169 0.52 1.42 -7.59
N PRO A 170 1.58 1.61 -8.37
CA PRO A 170 2.72 0.69 -8.38
C PRO A 170 3.37 0.59 -7.01
N ILE A 171 3.59 -0.62 -6.51
CA ILE A 171 4.26 -0.87 -5.23
C ILE A 171 5.39 -1.87 -5.45
N CYS A 172 6.62 -1.45 -5.08
CA CYS A 172 7.82 -2.27 -5.12
C CYS A 172 8.33 -2.55 -3.71
N ILE A 173 8.90 -3.72 -3.50
CA ILE A 173 9.64 -4.05 -2.28
C ILE A 173 11.12 -4.15 -2.65
N ALA A 174 11.92 -3.18 -2.22
CA ALA A 174 13.35 -3.09 -2.53
C ALA A 174 14.10 -2.42 -1.37
N ASP A 175 15.43 -2.55 -1.35
CA ASP A 175 16.28 -1.78 -0.44
C ASP A 175 16.27 -0.30 -0.88
N PRO A 176 15.75 0.63 -0.06
CA PRO A 176 15.65 2.02 -0.44
C PRO A 176 17.01 2.68 -0.69
N VAL A 177 18.06 2.29 0.05
CA VAL A 177 19.40 2.85 -0.11
C VAL A 177 19.96 2.50 -1.48
N GLU A 178 19.78 1.25 -1.93
CA GLU A 178 20.22 0.82 -3.24
C GLU A 178 19.43 1.53 -4.36
N VAL A 179 18.12 1.70 -4.19
CA VAL A 179 17.29 2.47 -5.15
C VAL A 179 17.76 3.91 -5.25
N LEU A 180 18.03 4.60 -4.13
CA LEU A 180 18.51 5.98 -4.16
C LEU A 180 19.86 6.11 -4.85
N LYS A 181 20.80 5.17 -4.63
CA LYS A 181 22.10 5.15 -5.29
C LYS A 181 22.00 4.92 -6.79
N GLU A 182 21.18 3.93 -7.20
CA GLU A 182 21.01 3.54 -8.60
C GLU A 182 20.40 4.66 -9.44
N PHE A 183 19.28 5.23 -8.96
CA PHE A 183 18.50 6.20 -9.73
C PHE A 183 18.85 7.66 -9.43
N LYS A 184 19.68 7.95 -8.42
CA LYS A 184 20.14 9.29 -8.00
C LYS A 184 18.98 10.27 -7.75
N LEU A 185 17.96 9.80 -7.05
CA LEU A 185 16.73 10.57 -6.80
C LEU A 185 16.98 11.71 -5.81
N LYS A 186 16.41 12.88 -6.10
CA LYS A 186 16.32 14.00 -5.14
C LYS A 186 15.37 13.59 -4.01
N THR A 187 15.89 13.37 -2.83
CA THR A 187 15.17 12.71 -1.75
C THR A 187 15.11 13.56 -0.50
N VAL A 188 13.94 13.61 0.12
CA VAL A 188 13.72 14.20 1.44
C VAL A 188 13.23 13.13 2.42
N SER A 189 13.75 13.12 3.64
CA SER A 189 13.24 12.33 4.75
C SER A 189 12.40 13.17 5.71
N LEU A 190 11.48 12.55 6.45
CA LEU A 190 10.82 13.21 7.57
C LEU A 190 11.60 13.00 8.85
N ASP A 191 11.93 14.10 9.52
CA ASP A 191 12.63 14.13 10.79
C ASP A 191 12.18 15.36 11.59
N SER A 192 11.96 15.21 12.90
CA SER A 192 11.54 16.32 13.79
C SER A 192 12.56 17.46 13.87
N ASN A 193 13.83 17.16 13.58
CA ASN A 193 14.94 18.13 13.55
C ASN A 193 15.26 18.65 12.15
N GLY A 194 14.44 18.33 11.15
CA GLY A 194 14.63 18.76 9.77
C GLY A 194 14.31 20.23 9.54
N GLU A 195 14.52 20.67 8.31
CA GLU A 195 14.11 21.98 7.84
C GLU A 195 12.58 22.13 7.88
N ASN A 196 12.08 23.32 8.22
CA ASN A 196 10.64 23.55 8.20
C ASN A 196 10.07 23.32 6.80
N LEU A 197 9.18 22.33 6.67
CA LEU A 197 8.52 21.95 5.43
C LEU A 197 8.00 23.15 4.64
N TYR A 198 7.40 24.12 5.31
CA TYR A 198 6.71 25.26 4.66
C TYR A 198 7.66 26.35 4.17
N HIS A 199 8.94 26.32 4.59
CA HIS A 199 9.96 27.28 4.19
C HIS A 199 10.98 26.72 3.19
N SER A 200 10.92 25.42 2.91
CA SER A 200 11.85 24.75 1.99
C SER A 200 11.41 24.91 0.53
N ASP A 201 12.34 25.31 -0.32
CA ASP A 201 12.18 25.36 -1.78
C ASP A 201 12.57 24.04 -2.46
N PHE A 202 12.99 23.04 -1.70
CA PHE A 202 13.40 21.75 -2.24
C PHE A 202 12.21 21.01 -2.86
N SER A 203 12.40 20.52 -4.08
CA SER A 203 11.39 19.75 -4.84
C SER A 203 11.84 18.28 -4.93
N PRO A 204 11.37 17.38 -4.04
CA PRO A 204 11.81 16.01 -4.00
C PRO A 204 11.17 15.14 -5.09
N GLU A 205 11.97 14.20 -5.60
CA GLU A 205 11.50 13.08 -6.42
C GLU A 205 11.11 11.88 -5.55
N ALA A 206 11.61 11.84 -4.29
CA ALA A 206 11.23 10.81 -3.32
C ALA A 206 11.03 11.41 -1.92
N LEU A 207 9.96 10.99 -1.25
CA LEU A 207 9.63 11.29 0.14
C LEU A 207 9.81 10.03 0.97
N VAL A 208 10.68 10.07 1.99
CA VAL A 208 10.93 8.95 2.91
C VAL A 208 10.19 9.16 4.23
N ILE A 209 9.43 8.14 4.63
CA ILE A 209 8.78 8.06 5.93
C ILE A 209 9.33 6.84 6.66
N GLY A 210 9.89 7.07 7.83
CA GLY A 210 10.50 6.06 8.68
C GLY A 210 9.54 5.45 9.70
N SER A 211 10.07 4.49 10.44
CA SER A 211 9.40 3.79 11.54
C SER A 211 8.93 4.74 12.65
N GLU A 212 7.82 4.39 13.28
CA GLU A 212 7.27 5.11 14.44
C GLU A 212 8.20 5.11 15.65
N SER A 213 9.06 4.11 15.79
CA SER A 213 9.91 3.93 16.97
C SER A 213 11.30 4.55 16.85
N HIS A 214 11.87 4.62 15.64
CA HIS A 214 13.26 5.07 15.43
C HIS A 214 13.42 5.99 14.21
N GLY A 215 12.34 6.40 13.58
CA GLY A 215 12.39 7.27 12.41
C GLY A 215 12.97 6.57 11.18
N VAL A 216 13.60 7.34 10.31
CA VAL A 216 14.30 6.83 9.12
C VAL A 216 15.62 6.20 9.54
N SER A 217 15.95 5.03 8.98
CA SER A 217 17.21 4.32 9.28
C SER A 217 18.44 5.18 8.93
N ALA A 218 19.50 5.04 9.74
CA ALA A 218 20.67 5.92 9.65
C ALA A 218 21.31 5.95 8.26
N ASP A 219 21.39 4.80 7.59
CA ASP A 219 22.00 4.72 6.27
C ASP A 219 21.12 5.34 5.18
N LEU A 220 19.80 5.20 5.31
CA LEU A 220 18.86 5.85 4.40
C LEU A 220 18.79 7.35 4.63
N ALA A 221 18.84 7.82 5.89
CA ALA A 221 18.91 9.24 6.22
C ALA A 221 20.16 9.92 5.62
N LYS A 222 21.33 9.25 5.66
CA LYS A 222 22.57 9.74 5.02
C LYS A 222 22.46 9.77 3.49
N ALA A 223 21.64 8.90 2.90
CA ALA A 223 21.44 8.88 1.45
C ALA A 223 20.45 9.94 0.97
N CYS A 224 19.65 10.54 1.87
CA CYS A 224 18.74 11.64 1.54
C CYS A 224 19.50 12.96 1.36
N ASN A 225 18.98 13.85 0.50
CA ASN A 225 19.57 15.17 0.26
C ASN A 225 19.31 16.14 1.42
N THR A 226 18.15 16.03 2.05
CA THR A 226 17.72 16.88 3.17
C THR A 226 16.66 16.17 4.00
N SER A 227 16.29 16.76 5.13
CA SER A 227 15.14 16.31 5.94
C SER A 227 14.17 17.45 6.21
N TRP A 228 12.88 17.12 6.28
CA TRP A 228 11.81 18.07 6.61
C TRP A 228 11.17 17.77 7.95
N ALA A 229 10.92 18.84 8.69
CA ALA A 229 10.09 18.83 9.88
C ALA A 229 8.74 19.47 9.61
N ILE A 230 7.68 18.86 10.17
CA ILE A 230 6.36 19.48 10.25
C ILE A 230 6.36 20.33 11.52
N PRO A 231 6.21 21.66 11.43
CA PRO A 231 6.21 22.51 12.63
C PRO A 231 5.00 22.21 13.50
N GLY A 232 5.22 22.12 14.79
CA GLY A 232 4.21 21.86 15.82
C GLY A 232 4.42 22.70 17.06
N SER A 233 3.54 22.57 18.05
CA SER A 233 3.63 23.30 19.32
C SER A 233 4.76 22.84 20.24
N GLY A 234 5.40 21.70 19.92
CA GLY A 234 6.46 21.09 20.74
C GLY A 234 5.96 20.36 22.00
N ILE A 235 4.64 20.23 22.19
CA ILE A 235 4.05 19.55 23.36
C ILE A 235 4.12 18.03 23.22
N THR A 236 3.98 17.50 21.98
CA THR A 236 4.09 16.07 21.67
C THR A 236 5.40 15.80 20.93
N GLU A 237 6.03 14.67 21.21
CA GLU A 237 7.32 14.30 20.61
C GLU A 237 7.25 14.06 19.10
N SER A 238 6.16 13.45 18.63
CA SER A 238 5.99 13.13 17.22
C SER A 238 4.51 12.98 16.82
N LEU A 239 4.26 13.02 15.52
CA LEU A 239 3.00 12.65 14.90
C LEU A 239 3.02 11.16 14.50
N ASN A 240 1.82 10.55 14.43
CA ASN A 240 1.67 9.26 13.78
C ASN A 240 2.22 9.32 12.34
N ALA A 241 2.93 8.26 11.90
CA ALA A 241 3.60 8.22 10.60
C ALA A 241 2.66 8.46 9.41
N ALA A 242 1.43 7.91 9.46
CA ALA A 242 0.44 8.13 8.40
C ALA A 242 -0.08 9.57 8.39
N ILE A 243 -0.24 10.19 9.55
CA ILE A 243 -0.64 11.60 9.65
C ILE A 243 0.48 12.50 9.11
N ALA A 244 1.72 12.30 9.55
CA ALA A 244 2.87 13.06 9.06
C ALA A 244 3.01 12.93 7.54
N GLY A 245 2.94 11.72 7.02
CA GLY A 245 2.99 11.47 5.58
C GLY A 245 1.86 12.13 4.80
N ALA A 246 0.63 12.15 5.34
CA ALA A 246 -0.50 12.82 4.71
C ALA A 246 -0.32 14.34 4.63
N ILE A 247 0.19 14.99 5.69
CA ILE A 247 0.47 16.43 5.71
C ILE A 247 1.51 16.79 4.65
N VAL A 248 2.63 16.06 4.60
CA VAL A 248 3.70 16.35 3.64
C VAL A 248 3.27 16.06 2.20
N THR A 249 2.55 14.97 1.98
CA THR A 249 2.03 14.64 0.65
C THR A 249 1.03 15.70 0.15
N ALA A 250 0.15 16.19 1.02
CA ALA A 250 -0.79 17.26 0.70
C ALA A 250 -0.05 18.57 0.34
N GLU A 251 1.03 18.91 1.06
CA GLU A 251 1.84 20.07 0.74
C GLU A 251 2.59 19.90 -0.60
N LEU A 252 3.14 18.74 -0.88
CA LEU A 252 3.73 18.43 -2.19
C LEU A 252 2.71 18.58 -3.32
N ALA A 253 1.50 18.10 -3.13
CA ALA A 253 0.41 18.26 -4.07
C ALA A 253 0.06 19.75 -4.30
N ARG A 254 -0.05 20.52 -3.24
CA ARG A 254 -0.30 21.97 -3.31
C ARG A 254 0.79 22.70 -4.11
N ARG A 255 2.07 22.35 -3.88
CA ARG A 255 3.20 22.96 -4.61
C ARG A 255 3.24 22.59 -6.08
N SER A 256 2.80 21.39 -6.44
CA SER A 256 2.82 20.90 -7.81
C SER A 256 1.70 21.45 -8.69
N SER A 257 0.83 22.33 -8.20
CA SER A 257 -0.33 22.88 -8.91
C SER A 257 -1.21 21.78 -9.52
N ILE A 258 -1.55 20.75 -8.71
CA ILE A 258 -2.53 19.74 -9.14
C ILE A 258 -3.81 20.50 -9.53
N LYS A 259 -4.26 20.30 -10.78
CA LYS A 259 -5.52 20.88 -11.26
C LYS A 259 -6.66 20.42 -10.36
N GLU A 260 -7.55 21.36 -10.03
CA GLU A 260 -8.79 21.09 -9.30
C GLU A 260 -9.55 19.92 -9.92
N ILE A 261 -10.08 19.06 -9.05
CA ILE A 261 -10.91 17.90 -9.42
C ILE A 261 -12.27 18.41 -9.88
#